data_6246cc1444e03f5202d613d873027f64
#
_entry.id   6246cc1444e03f5202d613d873027f64
#
_cell.length_a   1.000
_cell.length_b   1.000
_cell.length_c   1.000
_cell.angle_alpha   90.00
_cell.angle_beta   90.00
_cell.angle_gamma   90.00
#
_symmetry.space_group_name_H-M   'P 1'
#
loop_
_entity.id
_entity.type
_entity.pdbx_description
1 polymer ?
#
loop_
_entity_poly.entity_id
_entity_poly.type
_entity_poly.pdbx_seq_one_letter_code
_entity_poly.pdbx_strand_id
1 'polypeptide(L)'
;MIYYIAPVVSLLFWSANNAIIPSVMNENVISAMITSVGTSIVSVSISCILGIPLAYFLSRTIFRWKNIVLFVVFLPLVLPPIVSGMVLLTLFGPGSILGTLAMSSGIELTQSLVGIILAQVFVISPFVVIATKVGFDSVDEKLEYTSRSLGRTKIETFWKVTLPLSMRGIIAGIMLAFARAMGEFGATIMMAYYPRTMPTQIWVSFITGGIENAFPVAIVLLGSSIVVILLISILGQEVRGSYAPY
;
A
#
# COMPACT_ATOMS: atom_id res chain seq x y z
N MET A 1 19.82 14.62 -8.54
CA MET A 1 18.60 15.44 -8.63
C MET A 1 18.03 15.45 -10.05
N ILE A 2 18.80 15.85 -11.09
CA ILE A 2 18.30 15.95 -12.48
C ILE A 2 17.71 14.62 -12.97
N TYR A 3 18.36 13.49 -12.74
CA TYR A 3 17.88 12.15 -13.13
C TYR A 3 16.51 11.79 -12.62
N TYR A 4 16.13 12.24 -11.42
CA TYR A 4 14.81 11.97 -10.83
C TYR A 4 13.72 12.92 -11.33
N ILE A 5 14.09 14.16 -11.66
CA ILE A 5 13.15 15.21 -12.03
C ILE A 5 12.90 15.22 -13.54
N ALA A 6 13.93 15.01 -14.35
CA ALA A 6 13.86 15.12 -15.81
C ALA A 6 12.76 14.23 -16.46
N PRO A 7 12.55 12.95 -16.08
CA PRO A 7 11.49 12.14 -16.67
C PRO A 7 10.08 12.68 -16.34
N VAL A 8 9.88 13.18 -15.11
CA VAL A 8 8.58 13.75 -14.69
C VAL A 8 8.31 15.05 -15.43
N VAL A 9 9.31 15.92 -15.54
CA VAL A 9 9.21 17.18 -16.29
C VAL A 9 8.99 16.90 -17.76
N SER A 10 9.66 15.93 -18.36
CA SER A 10 9.45 15.50 -19.76
C SER A 10 8.00 15.05 -19.99
N LEU A 11 7.42 14.26 -19.09
CA LEU A 11 6.03 13.83 -19.14
C LEU A 11 5.07 15.03 -19.10
N LEU A 12 5.33 15.99 -18.20
CA LEU A 12 4.51 17.19 -18.06
C LEU A 12 4.61 18.12 -19.29
N PHE A 13 5.82 18.31 -19.86
CA PHE A 13 6.01 19.09 -21.09
C PHE A 13 5.30 18.47 -22.28
N TRP A 14 5.40 17.14 -22.43
CA TRP A 14 4.70 16.45 -23.48
C TRP A 14 3.18 16.64 -23.36
N SER A 15 2.67 16.58 -22.15
CA SER A 15 1.24 16.71 -21.87
C SER A 15 0.70 18.12 -22.10
N ALA A 16 1.50 19.16 -21.85
CA ALA A 16 1.09 20.56 -22.06
C ALA A 16 0.83 20.88 -23.55
N ASN A 17 1.48 20.14 -24.45
CA ASN A 17 1.33 20.31 -25.90
C ASN A 17 0.18 19.48 -26.51
N ASN A 18 -0.44 18.59 -25.72
CA ASN A 18 -1.51 17.71 -26.19
C ASN A 18 -2.75 17.90 -25.29
N ALA A 19 -3.94 17.88 -25.87
CA ALA A 19 -5.19 18.10 -25.13
C ALA A 19 -5.46 17.00 -24.10
N ILE A 20 -5.04 17.23 -22.84
CA ILE A 20 -5.20 16.28 -21.74
C ILE A 20 -6.65 16.21 -21.25
N ILE A 21 -7.34 17.36 -21.26
CA ILE A 21 -8.67 17.53 -20.64
C ILE A 21 -9.70 16.49 -21.15
N PRO A 22 -9.85 16.20 -22.43
CA PRO A 22 -10.79 15.19 -22.91
C PRO A 22 -10.46 13.78 -22.42
N SER A 23 -9.17 13.46 -22.29
CA SER A 23 -8.72 12.13 -21.82
C SER A 23 -8.93 11.93 -20.32
N VAL A 24 -8.80 13.00 -19.53
CA VAL A 24 -9.04 12.98 -18.07
C VAL A 24 -10.52 12.84 -17.74
N MET A 25 -11.41 13.40 -18.56
CA MET A 25 -12.87 13.32 -18.37
C MET A 25 -13.49 12.03 -18.93
N ASN A 26 -12.69 11.09 -19.43
CA ASN A 26 -13.17 9.80 -19.88
C ASN A 26 -13.66 8.97 -18.69
N GLU A 27 -14.89 8.44 -18.78
CA GLU A 27 -15.52 7.64 -17.72
C GLU A 27 -14.66 6.47 -17.26
N ASN A 28 -13.94 5.81 -18.17
CA ASN A 28 -13.03 4.71 -17.85
C ASN A 28 -11.85 5.17 -16.97
N VAL A 29 -11.32 6.38 -17.21
CA VAL A 29 -10.22 6.93 -16.42
C VAL A 29 -10.70 7.33 -15.01
N ILE A 30 -11.87 7.96 -14.93
CA ILE A 30 -12.48 8.32 -13.65
C ILE A 30 -12.79 7.06 -12.82
N SER A 31 -13.41 6.06 -13.44
CA SER A 31 -13.70 4.78 -12.77
C SER A 31 -12.43 4.08 -12.30
N ALA A 32 -11.38 4.04 -13.13
CA ALA A 32 -10.10 3.47 -12.75
C ALA A 32 -9.40 4.25 -11.62
N MET A 33 -9.55 5.57 -11.58
CA MET A 33 -9.02 6.42 -10.49
C MET A 33 -9.74 6.12 -9.16
N ILE A 34 -11.07 6.08 -9.18
CA ILE A 34 -11.88 5.74 -8.00
C ILE A 34 -11.53 4.34 -7.49
N THR A 35 -11.41 3.37 -8.40
CA THR A 35 -10.99 2.01 -8.08
C THR A 35 -9.61 1.99 -7.45
N SER A 36 -8.61 2.65 -8.05
CA SER A 36 -7.24 2.66 -7.53
C SER A 36 -7.15 3.30 -6.14
N VAL A 37 -7.74 4.48 -5.96
CA VAL A 37 -7.71 5.18 -4.66
C VAL A 37 -8.47 4.38 -3.61
N GLY A 38 -9.68 3.93 -3.93
CA GLY A 38 -10.52 3.17 -3.01
C GLY A 38 -9.86 1.85 -2.57
N THR A 39 -9.39 1.04 -3.52
CA THR A 39 -8.73 -0.23 -3.19
C THR A 39 -7.41 -0.01 -2.45
N SER A 40 -6.63 1.02 -2.80
CA SER A 40 -5.38 1.35 -2.10
C SER A 40 -5.62 1.73 -0.64
N ILE A 41 -6.64 2.56 -0.36
CA ILE A 41 -7.01 2.93 1.01
C ILE A 41 -7.41 1.69 1.82
N VAL A 42 -8.27 0.84 1.26
CA VAL A 42 -8.72 -0.40 1.93
C VAL A 42 -7.54 -1.34 2.16
N SER A 43 -6.69 -1.54 1.15
CA SER A 43 -5.53 -2.43 1.23
C SER A 43 -4.50 -1.96 2.26
N VAL A 44 -4.22 -0.65 2.32
CA VAL A 44 -3.34 -0.05 3.33
C VAL A 44 -3.94 -0.22 4.72
N SER A 45 -5.25 0.02 4.87
CA SER A 45 -5.94 -0.15 6.16
C SER A 45 -5.84 -1.61 6.66
N ILE A 46 -6.10 -2.59 5.80
CA ILE A 46 -5.95 -4.01 6.14
C ILE A 46 -4.49 -4.32 6.50
N SER A 47 -3.55 -3.83 5.70
CA SER A 47 -2.12 -4.02 5.96
C SER A 47 -1.67 -3.39 7.28
N CYS A 48 -2.26 -2.26 7.69
CA CYS A 48 -2.01 -1.65 8.99
C CYS A 48 -2.60 -2.47 10.14
N ILE A 49 -3.85 -2.92 9.99
CA ILE A 49 -4.54 -3.73 11.03
C ILE A 49 -3.75 -5.02 11.32
N LEU A 50 -3.20 -5.66 10.30
CA LEU A 50 -2.42 -6.89 10.46
C LEU A 50 -0.94 -6.62 10.72
N GLY A 51 -0.37 -5.64 10.03
CA GLY A 51 1.06 -5.37 10.02
C GLY A 51 1.56 -4.64 11.25
N ILE A 52 0.81 -3.70 11.83
CA ILE A 52 1.24 -2.95 13.02
C ILE A 52 1.37 -3.88 14.24
N PRO A 53 0.38 -4.74 14.57
CA PRO A 53 0.54 -5.72 15.65
C PRO A 53 1.69 -6.70 15.40
N LEU A 54 1.84 -7.18 14.16
CA LEU A 54 2.95 -8.06 13.79
C LEU A 54 4.31 -7.37 13.97
N ALA A 55 4.42 -6.11 13.54
CA ALA A 55 5.64 -5.31 13.69
C ALA A 55 6.00 -5.11 15.17
N TYR A 56 5.01 -4.81 16.03
CA TYR A 56 5.20 -4.68 17.47
C TYR A 56 5.67 -6.00 18.07
N PHE A 57 5.00 -7.11 17.76
CA PHE A 57 5.40 -8.44 18.20
C PHE A 57 6.85 -8.76 17.79
N LEU A 58 7.20 -8.51 16.51
CA LEU A 58 8.56 -8.72 16.00
C LEU A 58 9.60 -7.78 16.62
N SER A 59 9.21 -6.59 17.06
CA SER A 59 10.10 -5.65 17.74
C SER A 59 10.41 -6.09 19.17
N ARG A 60 9.40 -6.48 19.95
CA ARG A 60 9.47 -6.69 21.41
C ARG A 60 9.69 -8.14 21.84
N THR A 61 9.62 -9.11 20.92
CA THR A 61 9.78 -10.52 21.28
C THR A 61 11.03 -11.12 20.66
N ILE A 62 11.72 -11.95 21.48
CA ILE A 62 12.83 -12.79 21.03
C ILE A 62 12.32 -14.23 21.02
N PHE A 63 12.24 -14.83 19.83
CA PHE A 63 11.82 -16.21 19.66
C PHE A 63 12.58 -16.88 18.52
N ARG A 64 12.69 -18.21 18.59
CA ARG A 64 13.55 -19.00 17.68
C ARG A 64 13.24 -18.82 16.19
N TRP A 65 11.98 -18.60 15.83
CA TRP A 65 11.51 -18.53 14.46
C TRP A 65 11.41 -17.09 13.92
N LYS A 66 11.88 -16.09 14.64
CA LYS A 66 11.79 -14.67 14.28
C LYS A 66 12.32 -14.38 12.86
N ASN A 67 13.48 -14.94 12.53
CA ASN A 67 14.09 -14.75 11.21
C ASN A 67 13.28 -15.39 10.08
N ILE A 68 12.60 -16.51 10.35
CA ILE A 68 11.72 -17.16 9.36
C ILE A 68 10.48 -16.29 9.12
N VAL A 69 9.87 -15.75 10.18
CA VAL A 69 8.72 -14.84 10.04
C VAL A 69 9.13 -13.58 9.26
N LEU A 70 10.29 -13.01 9.56
CA LEU A 70 10.83 -11.88 8.79
C LEU A 70 11.05 -12.26 7.33
N PHE A 71 11.64 -13.43 7.05
CA PHE A 71 11.83 -13.90 5.68
C PHE A 71 10.49 -14.02 4.93
N VAL A 72 9.46 -14.59 5.56
CA VAL A 72 8.11 -14.71 4.98
C VAL A 72 7.51 -13.34 4.71
N VAL A 73 7.68 -12.37 5.62
CA VAL A 73 7.24 -10.98 5.41
C VAL A 73 7.96 -10.34 4.22
N PHE A 74 9.25 -10.64 4.00
CA PHE A 74 10.02 -10.10 2.88
C PHE A 74 9.72 -10.78 1.54
N LEU A 75 9.11 -11.96 1.53
CA LEU A 75 8.89 -12.77 0.33
C LEU A 75 8.21 -11.98 -0.82
N PRO A 76 7.14 -11.19 -0.58
CA PRO A 76 6.50 -10.41 -1.64
C PRO A 76 7.40 -9.37 -2.29
N LEU A 77 8.44 -8.89 -1.61
CA LEU A 77 9.39 -7.91 -2.16
C LEU A 77 10.40 -8.56 -3.12
N VAL A 78 10.70 -9.84 -2.92
CA VAL A 78 11.66 -10.59 -3.74
C VAL A 78 10.98 -11.13 -5.00
N LEU A 79 9.70 -11.45 -4.91
CA LEU A 79 8.95 -11.98 -6.05
C LEU A 79 8.67 -10.89 -7.09
N PRO A 80 8.91 -11.16 -8.39
CA PRO A 80 8.40 -10.30 -9.45
C PRO A 80 6.88 -10.09 -9.31
N PRO A 81 6.34 -8.89 -9.50
CA PRO A 81 4.93 -8.61 -9.24
C PRO A 81 3.94 -9.54 -9.98
N ILE A 82 4.24 -9.90 -11.24
CA ILE A 82 3.41 -10.86 -12.00
C ILE A 82 3.43 -12.24 -11.33
N VAL A 83 4.59 -12.70 -10.86
CA VAL A 83 4.72 -14.00 -10.15
C VAL A 83 3.94 -13.96 -8.84
N SER A 84 3.96 -12.84 -8.12
CA SER A 84 3.13 -12.63 -6.93
C SER A 84 1.65 -12.86 -7.22
N GLY A 85 1.14 -12.29 -8.32
CA GLY A 85 -0.23 -12.50 -8.76
C GLY A 85 -0.52 -13.96 -9.14
N MET A 86 0.41 -14.63 -9.83
CA MET A 86 0.27 -16.06 -10.16
C MET A 86 0.21 -16.93 -8.91
N VAL A 87 1.06 -16.68 -7.91
CA VAL A 87 1.02 -17.36 -6.61
C VAL A 87 -0.32 -17.15 -5.91
N LEU A 88 -0.84 -15.92 -5.92
CA LEU A 88 -2.16 -15.64 -5.35
C LEU A 88 -3.28 -16.36 -6.09
N LEU A 89 -3.20 -16.52 -7.41
CA LEU A 89 -4.17 -17.29 -8.19
C LEU A 89 -4.18 -18.78 -7.81
N THR A 90 -3.06 -19.37 -7.41
CA THR A 90 -3.05 -20.77 -6.94
C THR A 90 -3.83 -20.93 -5.63
N LEU A 91 -3.92 -19.87 -4.82
CA LEU A 91 -4.62 -19.87 -3.53
C LEU A 91 -6.07 -19.40 -3.62
N PHE A 92 -6.35 -18.37 -4.43
CA PHE A 92 -7.63 -17.68 -4.50
C PHE A 92 -8.35 -17.82 -5.85
N GLY A 93 -7.72 -18.46 -6.83
CA GLY A 93 -8.30 -18.65 -8.16
C GLY A 93 -9.52 -19.58 -8.17
N PRO A 94 -10.33 -19.57 -9.23
CA PRO A 94 -11.59 -20.33 -9.30
C PRO A 94 -11.42 -21.85 -9.09
N GLY A 95 -10.26 -22.42 -9.43
CA GLY A 95 -9.92 -23.82 -9.23
C GLY A 95 -9.29 -24.16 -7.87
N SER A 96 -9.08 -23.18 -7.00
CA SER A 96 -8.51 -23.38 -5.66
C SER A 96 -9.60 -23.73 -4.64
N ILE A 97 -9.19 -24.33 -3.51
CA ILE A 97 -10.14 -24.65 -2.41
C ILE A 97 -10.79 -23.36 -1.88
N LEU A 98 -9.99 -22.31 -1.62
CA LEU A 98 -10.52 -21.04 -1.11
C LEU A 98 -11.37 -20.31 -2.15
N GLY A 99 -10.97 -20.32 -3.42
CA GLY A 99 -11.76 -19.73 -4.50
C GLY A 99 -13.11 -20.41 -4.66
N THR A 100 -13.16 -21.74 -4.62
CA THR A 100 -14.40 -22.51 -4.72
C THR A 100 -15.33 -22.28 -3.52
N LEU A 101 -14.78 -22.25 -2.30
CA LEU A 101 -15.55 -21.97 -1.07
C LEU A 101 -16.10 -20.54 -1.07
N ALA A 102 -15.34 -19.57 -1.49
CA ALA A 102 -15.80 -18.18 -1.59
C ALA A 102 -16.91 -18.05 -2.65
N MET A 103 -16.73 -18.69 -3.81
CA MET A 103 -17.70 -18.67 -4.90
C MET A 103 -19.03 -19.32 -4.49
N SER A 104 -19.01 -20.41 -3.71
CA SER A 104 -20.21 -21.02 -3.16
C SER A 104 -20.94 -20.11 -2.17
N SER A 105 -20.26 -19.12 -1.59
CA SER A 105 -20.83 -18.09 -0.72
C SER A 105 -21.20 -16.80 -1.47
N GLY A 106 -21.09 -16.77 -2.79
CA GLY A 106 -21.38 -15.61 -3.63
C GLY A 106 -20.29 -14.55 -3.64
N ILE A 107 -19.06 -14.88 -3.19
CA ILE A 107 -17.92 -13.95 -3.15
C ILE A 107 -16.93 -14.32 -4.24
N GLU A 108 -16.69 -13.39 -5.17
CA GLU A 108 -15.67 -13.52 -6.21
C GLU A 108 -14.33 -12.99 -5.69
N LEU A 109 -13.35 -13.90 -5.49
CA LEU A 109 -12.00 -13.54 -5.03
C LEU A 109 -11.07 -13.09 -6.16
N THR A 110 -11.46 -13.33 -7.41
CA THR A 110 -10.73 -12.91 -8.62
C THR A 110 -11.65 -12.12 -9.54
N GLN A 111 -11.07 -11.37 -10.48
CA GLN A 111 -11.82 -10.49 -11.41
C GLN A 111 -12.82 -9.57 -10.70
N SER A 112 -12.45 -9.06 -9.52
CA SER A 112 -13.29 -8.27 -8.63
C SER A 112 -12.45 -7.24 -7.85
N LEU A 113 -13.12 -6.32 -7.14
CA LEU A 113 -12.45 -5.41 -6.20
C LEU A 113 -11.71 -6.18 -5.09
N VAL A 114 -12.25 -7.32 -4.66
CA VAL A 114 -11.61 -8.19 -3.65
C VAL A 114 -10.28 -8.73 -4.18
N GLY A 115 -10.24 -9.16 -5.44
CA GLY A 115 -9.01 -9.63 -6.09
C GLY A 115 -7.93 -8.56 -6.15
N ILE A 116 -8.30 -7.30 -6.46
CA ILE A 116 -7.37 -6.17 -6.43
C ILE A 116 -6.83 -5.96 -5.01
N ILE A 117 -7.70 -5.93 -4.01
CA ILE A 117 -7.34 -5.72 -2.60
C ILE A 117 -6.39 -6.83 -2.12
N LEU A 118 -6.69 -8.10 -2.41
CA LEU A 118 -5.82 -9.23 -2.06
C LEU A 118 -4.42 -9.10 -2.67
N ALA A 119 -4.36 -8.74 -3.96
CA ALA A 119 -3.09 -8.51 -4.65
C ALA A 119 -2.30 -7.36 -4.00
N GLN A 120 -2.95 -6.22 -3.77
CA GLN A 120 -2.33 -5.06 -3.15
C GLN A 120 -1.86 -5.37 -1.73
N VAL A 121 -2.70 -5.94 -0.86
CA VAL A 121 -2.35 -6.30 0.54
C VAL A 121 -1.11 -7.19 0.56
N PHE A 122 -1.04 -8.21 -0.30
CA PHE A 122 0.12 -9.10 -0.37
C PHE A 122 1.41 -8.32 -0.69
N VAL A 123 1.37 -7.45 -1.70
CA VAL A 123 2.55 -6.71 -2.17
C VAL A 123 2.97 -5.59 -1.22
N ILE A 124 2.00 -4.91 -0.55
CA ILE A 124 2.31 -3.74 0.27
C ILE A 124 2.53 -4.04 1.75
N SER A 125 2.07 -5.18 2.26
CA SER A 125 2.19 -5.50 3.69
C SER A 125 3.63 -5.46 4.22
N PRO A 126 4.67 -5.86 3.48
CA PRO A 126 6.06 -5.73 3.94
C PRO A 126 6.46 -4.29 4.26
N PHE A 127 6.01 -3.31 3.47
CA PHE A 127 6.34 -1.90 3.69
C PHE A 127 5.80 -1.40 5.02
N VAL A 128 4.55 -1.77 5.35
CA VAL A 128 3.94 -1.43 6.65
C VAL A 128 4.71 -2.11 7.78
N VAL A 129 4.91 -3.43 7.69
CA VAL A 129 5.55 -4.20 8.77
C VAL A 129 6.97 -3.71 9.05
N ILE A 130 7.79 -3.54 7.99
CA ILE A 130 9.20 -3.19 8.12
C ILE A 130 9.36 -1.77 8.69
N ALA A 131 8.70 -0.78 8.08
CA ALA A 131 8.82 0.62 8.52
C ALA A 131 8.27 0.81 9.94
N THR A 132 7.14 0.17 10.25
CA THR A 132 6.55 0.21 11.60
C THR A 132 7.45 -0.48 12.63
N LYS A 133 8.06 -1.63 12.27
CA LYS A 133 9.02 -2.31 13.14
C LYS A 133 10.22 -1.43 13.45
N VAL A 134 10.80 -0.77 12.45
CA VAL A 134 11.88 0.20 12.67
C VAL A 134 11.43 1.33 13.59
N GLY A 135 10.18 1.80 13.44
CA GLY A 135 9.58 2.77 14.35
C GLY A 135 9.52 2.26 15.80
N PHE A 136 9.06 1.03 16.02
CA PHE A 136 9.03 0.42 17.36
C PHE A 136 10.43 0.16 17.92
N ASP A 137 11.37 -0.31 17.09
CA ASP A 137 12.76 -0.57 17.50
C ASP A 137 13.48 0.72 17.96
N SER A 138 13.05 1.89 17.47
CA SER A 138 13.61 3.19 17.89
C SER A 138 13.13 3.66 19.26
N VAL A 139 12.11 3.05 19.82
CA VAL A 139 11.57 3.38 21.16
C VAL A 139 12.33 2.58 22.22
N ASP A 140 13.01 3.28 23.14
CA ASP A 140 13.73 2.63 24.25
C ASP A 140 12.75 1.86 25.15
N GLU A 141 13.00 0.56 25.31
CA GLU A 141 12.19 -0.32 26.17
C GLU A 141 12.14 0.14 27.62
N LYS A 142 13.14 0.90 28.08
CA LYS A 142 13.15 1.48 29.44
C LYS A 142 11.95 2.40 29.68
N LEU A 143 11.49 3.12 28.65
CA LEU A 143 10.29 3.96 28.76
C LEU A 143 9.04 3.13 29.02
N GLU A 144 8.94 1.96 28.37
CA GLU A 144 7.84 1.01 28.59
C GLU A 144 7.91 0.41 30.00
N TYR A 145 9.10 0.02 30.46
CA TYR A 145 9.29 -0.49 31.82
C TYR A 145 8.95 0.57 32.89
N THR A 146 9.41 1.81 32.71
CA THR A 146 9.11 2.93 33.62
C THR A 146 7.60 3.19 33.67
N SER A 147 6.93 3.23 32.53
CA SER A 147 5.47 3.40 32.47
C SER A 147 4.72 2.32 33.25
N ARG A 148 5.18 1.08 33.14
CA ARG A 148 4.60 -0.08 33.86
C ARG A 148 4.92 -0.05 35.36
N SER A 149 6.10 0.40 35.74
CA SER A 149 6.47 0.57 37.18
C SER A 149 5.63 1.66 37.86
N LEU A 150 5.11 2.61 37.07
CA LEU A 150 4.15 3.63 37.53
C LEU A 150 2.69 3.12 37.54
N GLY A 151 2.47 1.81 37.45
CA GLY A 151 1.16 1.18 37.55
C GLY A 151 0.35 1.04 36.28
N ARG A 152 0.90 1.39 35.12
CA ARG A 152 0.18 1.21 33.83
C ARG A 152 0.23 -0.24 33.37
N THR A 153 -0.86 -0.70 32.77
CA THR A 153 -0.94 -1.99 32.07
C THR A 153 -0.11 -2.00 30.79
N LYS A 154 0.16 -3.18 30.23
CA LYS A 154 0.85 -3.31 28.93
C LYS A 154 0.11 -2.59 27.81
N ILE A 155 -1.22 -2.67 27.78
CA ILE A 155 -2.08 -2.05 26.79
C ILE A 155 -2.03 -0.52 26.91
N GLU A 156 -2.13 0.01 28.12
CA GLU A 156 -2.02 1.45 28.36
C GLU A 156 -0.64 1.99 27.99
N THR A 157 0.42 1.25 28.31
CA THR A 157 1.79 1.61 27.91
C THR A 157 1.93 1.63 26.39
N PHE A 158 1.37 0.63 25.69
CA PHE A 158 1.38 0.62 24.24
C PHE A 158 0.73 1.87 23.65
N TRP A 159 -0.50 2.18 24.05
CA TRP A 159 -1.25 3.31 23.48
C TRP A 159 -0.70 4.68 23.88
N LYS A 160 -0.17 4.83 25.12
CA LYS A 160 0.25 6.13 25.67
C LYS A 160 1.74 6.42 25.53
N VAL A 161 2.58 5.40 25.29
CA VAL A 161 4.03 5.56 25.19
C VAL A 161 4.56 5.02 23.87
N THR A 162 4.40 3.72 23.62
CA THR A 162 5.07 3.06 22.51
C THR A 162 4.54 3.54 21.15
N LEU A 163 3.22 3.53 20.97
CA LEU A 163 2.58 3.91 19.71
C LEU A 163 2.86 5.38 19.32
N PRO A 164 2.69 6.37 20.21
CA PRO A 164 3.00 7.77 19.87
C PRO A 164 4.47 8.00 19.52
N LEU A 165 5.40 7.37 20.24
CA LEU A 165 6.83 7.52 19.97
C LEU A 165 7.26 6.84 18.65
N SER A 166 6.59 5.77 18.23
CA SER A 166 6.85 5.06 16.98
C SER A 166 6.10 5.63 15.76
N MET A 167 5.28 6.65 15.94
CA MET A 167 4.36 7.17 14.91
C MET A 167 5.08 7.57 13.61
N ARG A 168 6.33 8.06 13.70
CA ARG A 168 7.12 8.40 12.50
C ARG A 168 7.34 7.19 11.59
N GLY A 169 7.66 6.04 12.16
CA GLY A 169 7.86 4.81 11.41
C GLY A 169 6.54 4.28 10.83
N ILE A 170 5.46 4.38 11.59
CA ILE A 170 4.12 3.96 11.15
C ILE A 170 3.66 4.80 9.96
N ILE A 171 3.74 6.14 10.07
CA ILE A 171 3.34 7.05 8.98
C ILE A 171 4.20 6.82 7.74
N ALA A 172 5.52 6.65 7.90
CA ALA A 172 6.40 6.32 6.78
C ALA A 172 5.99 5.00 6.11
N GLY A 173 5.63 3.98 6.89
CA GLY A 173 5.12 2.70 6.37
C GLY A 173 3.83 2.85 5.60
N ILE A 174 2.88 3.64 6.11
CA ILE A 174 1.61 3.94 5.45
C ILE A 174 1.85 4.66 4.11
N MET A 175 2.72 5.68 4.09
CA MET A 175 3.03 6.45 2.86
C MET A 175 3.67 5.55 1.79
N LEU A 176 4.65 4.73 2.18
CA LEU A 176 5.32 3.80 1.27
C LEU A 176 4.35 2.74 0.73
N ALA A 177 3.53 2.16 1.61
CA ALA A 177 2.52 1.17 1.24
C ALA A 177 1.48 1.77 0.29
N PHE A 178 1.00 2.99 0.55
CA PHE A 178 0.03 3.66 -0.31
C PHE A 178 0.63 3.98 -1.68
N ALA A 179 1.83 4.56 -1.73
CA ALA A 179 2.52 4.84 -2.99
C ALA A 179 2.71 3.56 -3.82
N ARG A 180 3.08 2.46 -3.16
CA ARG A 180 3.26 1.16 -3.79
C ARG A 180 1.93 0.55 -4.26
N ALA A 181 0.84 0.70 -3.48
CA ALA A 181 -0.49 0.22 -3.85
C ALA A 181 -1.04 0.93 -5.09
N MET A 182 -0.93 2.26 -5.14
CA MET A 182 -1.38 3.07 -6.29
C MET A 182 -0.67 2.70 -7.59
N GLY A 183 0.60 2.31 -7.52
CA GLY A 183 1.40 1.88 -8.67
C GLY A 183 1.39 0.37 -8.92
N GLU A 184 0.59 -0.43 -8.16
CA GLU A 184 0.59 -1.87 -8.33
C GLU A 184 -0.13 -2.28 -9.61
N PHE A 185 0.61 -2.97 -10.48
CA PHE A 185 0.12 -3.46 -11.76
C PHE A 185 0.22 -4.98 -11.88
N GLY A 186 1.41 -5.53 -11.63
CA GLY A 186 1.73 -6.90 -12.01
C GLY A 186 0.90 -7.96 -11.27
N ALA A 187 0.78 -7.86 -9.95
CA ALA A 187 -0.04 -8.79 -9.19
C ALA A 187 -1.54 -8.52 -9.42
N THR A 188 -1.89 -7.24 -9.55
CA THR A 188 -3.28 -6.83 -9.78
C THR A 188 -3.82 -7.33 -11.10
N ILE A 189 -3.10 -7.18 -12.23
CA ILE A 189 -3.58 -7.61 -13.54
C ILE A 189 -3.79 -9.12 -13.62
N MET A 190 -3.02 -9.89 -12.85
CA MET A 190 -3.19 -11.35 -12.76
C MET A 190 -4.42 -11.74 -11.95
N MET A 191 -4.69 -11.04 -10.84
CA MET A 191 -5.82 -11.33 -9.96
C MET A 191 -7.14 -10.74 -10.48
N ALA A 192 -7.09 -9.54 -11.07
CA ALA A 192 -8.26 -8.83 -11.59
C ALA A 192 -7.88 -7.89 -12.73
N TYR A 193 -8.21 -8.26 -13.95
CA TYR A 193 -8.12 -7.39 -15.10
C TYR A 193 -9.24 -6.32 -15.09
N TYR A 194 -10.40 -6.68 -14.56
CA TYR A 194 -11.56 -5.82 -14.38
C TYR A 194 -12.17 -6.06 -12.97
N PRO A 195 -12.60 -4.99 -12.26
CA PRO A 195 -12.55 -3.57 -12.63
C PRO A 195 -11.11 -3.06 -12.75
N ARG A 196 -10.89 -2.05 -13.61
CA ARG A 196 -9.53 -1.57 -13.89
C ARG A 196 -9.03 -0.63 -12.82
N THR A 197 -7.76 -0.83 -12.42
CA THR A 197 -7.00 0.19 -11.70
C THR A 197 -6.33 1.15 -12.67
N MET A 198 -5.82 2.28 -12.19
CA MET A 198 -5.10 3.25 -13.03
C MET A 198 -3.91 2.63 -13.79
N PRO A 199 -3.01 1.82 -13.16
CA PRO A 199 -1.96 1.13 -13.90
C PRO A 199 -2.50 0.20 -14.99
N THR A 200 -3.58 -0.53 -14.73
CA THR A 200 -4.23 -1.38 -15.75
C THR A 200 -4.84 -0.54 -16.87
N GLN A 201 -5.45 0.60 -16.54
CA GLN A 201 -6.00 1.53 -17.54
C GLN A 201 -4.91 2.16 -18.39
N ILE A 202 -3.76 2.53 -17.80
CA ILE A 202 -2.57 3.01 -18.55
C ILE A 202 -2.12 1.95 -19.56
N TRP A 203 -2.01 0.69 -19.12
CA TRP A 203 -1.63 -0.42 -19.97
C TRP A 203 -2.61 -0.61 -21.14
N VAL A 204 -3.91 -0.61 -20.86
CA VAL A 204 -4.95 -0.74 -21.90
C VAL A 204 -4.88 0.42 -22.87
N SER A 205 -4.75 1.67 -22.41
CA SER A 205 -4.60 2.84 -23.28
C SER A 205 -3.36 2.75 -24.16
N PHE A 206 -2.26 2.20 -23.63
CA PHE A 206 -1.03 1.99 -24.39
C PHE A 206 -1.20 0.96 -25.50
N ILE A 207 -1.77 -0.22 -25.21
CA ILE A 207 -1.91 -1.28 -26.21
C ILE A 207 -2.98 -0.97 -27.27
N THR A 208 -3.95 -0.12 -26.99
CA THR A 208 -5.03 0.22 -27.92
C THR A 208 -4.75 1.48 -28.75
N GLY A 209 -4.02 2.45 -28.20
CA GLY A 209 -3.82 3.76 -28.82
C GLY A 209 -2.41 4.32 -28.71
N GLY A 210 -1.43 3.47 -28.31
CA GLY A 210 -0.04 3.86 -28.20
C GLY A 210 0.24 4.78 -27.01
N ILE A 211 1.46 5.31 -27.01
CA ILE A 211 1.99 6.12 -25.91
C ILE A 211 1.21 7.44 -25.73
N GLU A 212 0.67 7.97 -26.82
CA GLU A 212 -0.10 9.21 -26.82
C GLU A 212 -1.38 9.11 -25.97
N ASN A 213 -2.02 7.95 -25.98
CA ASN A 213 -3.23 7.70 -25.18
C ASN A 213 -2.90 7.29 -23.74
N ALA A 214 -1.71 6.74 -23.49
CA ALA A 214 -1.30 6.31 -22.16
C ALA A 214 -0.82 7.48 -21.26
N PHE A 215 -0.12 8.46 -21.83
CA PHE A 215 0.47 9.57 -21.07
C PHE A 215 -0.55 10.41 -20.28
N PRO A 216 -1.71 10.83 -20.85
CA PRO A 216 -2.72 11.57 -20.07
C PRO A 216 -3.19 10.79 -18.84
N VAL A 217 -3.39 9.47 -18.99
CA VAL A 217 -3.82 8.60 -17.86
C VAL A 217 -2.72 8.48 -16.81
N ALA A 218 -1.46 8.40 -17.24
CA ALA A 218 -0.31 8.35 -16.33
C ALA A 218 -0.17 9.65 -15.51
N ILE A 219 -0.47 10.82 -16.09
CA ILE A 219 -0.47 12.11 -15.39
C ILE A 219 -1.56 12.16 -14.31
N VAL A 220 -2.75 11.64 -14.60
CA VAL A 220 -3.83 11.53 -13.62
C VAL A 220 -3.41 10.65 -12.44
N LEU A 221 -2.77 9.51 -12.71
CA LEU A 221 -2.22 8.64 -11.67
C LEU A 221 -1.18 9.37 -10.82
N LEU A 222 -0.22 10.05 -11.46
CA LEU A 222 0.83 10.80 -10.78
C LEU A 222 0.23 11.90 -9.89
N GLY A 223 -0.68 12.72 -10.43
CA GLY A 223 -1.34 13.80 -9.70
C GLY A 223 -2.16 13.29 -8.52
N SER A 224 -2.98 12.26 -8.72
CA SER A 224 -3.78 11.67 -7.64
C SER A 224 -2.90 11.05 -6.55
N SER A 225 -1.82 10.38 -6.91
CA SER A 225 -0.87 9.80 -5.95
C SER A 225 -0.19 10.88 -5.10
N ILE A 226 0.26 11.97 -5.73
CA ILE A 226 0.89 13.10 -5.03
C ILE A 226 -0.11 13.72 -4.04
N VAL A 227 -1.35 13.99 -4.47
CA VAL A 227 -2.38 14.58 -3.61
C VAL A 227 -2.62 13.74 -2.36
N VAL A 228 -2.80 12.43 -2.51
CA VAL A 228 -3.06 11.55 -1.36
C VAL A 228 -1.85 11.42 -0.45
N ILE A 229 -0.63 11.32 -1.00
CA ILE A 229 0.60 11.28 -0.19
C ILE A 229 0.76 12.59 0.61
N LEU A 230 0.49 13.75 0.01
CA LEU A 230 0.52 15.03 0.70
C LEU A 230 -0.52 15.07 1.83
N LEU A 231 -1.75 14.61 1.59
CA LEU A 231 -2.79 14.52 2.62
C LEU A 231 -2.36 13.64 3.79
N ILE A 232 -1.81 12.45 3.51
CA ILE A 232 -1.30 11.54 4.56
C ILE A 232 -0.16 12.23 5.34
N SER A 233 0.73 12.95 4.65
CA SER A 233 1.85 13.67 5.28
C SER A 233 1.38 14.77 6.21
N ILE A 234 0.40 15.58 5.79
CA ILE A 234 -0.18 16.68 6.59
C ILE A 234 -0.87 16.12 7.84
N LEU A 235 -1.77 15.15 7.65
CA LEU A 235 -2.45 14.48 8.77
C LEU A 235 -1.46 13.83 9.74
N GLY A 236 -0.39 13.24 9.23
CA GLY A 236 0.66 12.66 10.05
C GLY A 236 1.45 13.70 10.87
N GLN A 237 1.59 14.94 10.39
CA GLN A 237 2.22 16.03 11.12
C GLN A 237 1.33 16.56 12.26
N GLU A 238 0.04 16.66 12.05
CA GLU A 238 -0.93 17.08 13.10
C GLU A 238 -0.96 16.10 14.26
N VAL A 239 -1.02 14.80 13.97
CA VAL A 239 -0.94 13.74 15.00
C VAL A 239 0.36 13.86 15.79
N ARG A 240 1.47 14.20 15.14
CA ARG A 240 2.78 14.40 15.79
C ARG A 240 2.82 15.65 16.66
N GLY A 241 2.23 16.77 16.22
CA GLY A 241 2.18 18.04 17.00
C GLY A 241 1.40 17.89 18.30
N SER A 242 0.38 17.03 18.30
CA SER A 242 -0.44 16.74 19.50
C SER A 242 0.29 15.95 20.60
N TYR A 243 1.42 15.31 20.29
CA TYR A 243 2.21 14.47 21.21
C TYR A 243 3.63 15.02 21.47
N ALA A 244 3.97 16.23 20.98
CA ALA A 244 5.25 16.86 21.32
C ALA A 244 5.22 17.31 22.79
N PRO A 245 6.09 16.82 23.67
CA PRO A 245 6.25 17.42 25.00
C PRO A 245 6.85 18.81 24.82
N TYR A 246 6.34 19.78 25.58
CA TYR A 246 6.91 21.09 25.77
C TYR A 246 8.35 21.02 26.25
#